data_83f9c11aae9c933f252d49ee40c565c4
#
_entry.id   83f9c11aae9c933f252d49ee40c565c4
#
_cell.length_a   1.000
_cell.length_b   1.000
_cell.length_c   1.000
_cell.angle_alpha   90.00
_cell.angle_beta   90.00
_cell.angle_gamma   90.00
#
_symmetry.space_group_name_H-M   'P 1'
#
loop_
_entity.id
_entity.type
_entity.pdbx_description
1 polymer ?
#
loop_
_entity_poly.entity_id
_entity_poly.type
_entity_poly.pdbx_seq_one_letter_code
_entity_poly.pdbx_strand_id
1 'polypeptide(L)'
;FARANVKSLIYDQAVLEGVSTTFPQTETILENGEVNGVKATDVQKILNLKHAWEFIVDPDVVASPCNYYMVSHIARLVNEGFLENGGSVRVVPVTIGGSSYVPPIPNELDVKEKIDEIINSGLEDVDIAIELTLYCMKTQIFIDGNKRASIIFANHFMIGKGIGLLVVPENIVPEFKSLLVAYYEGEDLTVIS
;
A
#
# COMPACT_ATOMS: atom_id res chain seq x y z
N PHE A 1 -14.45 2.67 -13.21
CA PHE A 1 -13.78 1.35 -13.15
C PHE A 1 -13.31 1.02 -11.73
N ALA A 2 -12.44 1.81 -11.10
CA ALA A 2 -11.90 1.56 -9.76
C ALA A 2 -12.99 1.32 -8.69
N ARG A 3 -13.99 2.19 -8.60
CA ARG A 3 -15.12 2.06 -7.64
C ARG A 3 -15.86 0.73 -7.73
N ALA A 4 -16.04 0.20 -8.95
CA ALA A 4 -16.74 -1.07 -9.15
C ALA A 4 -15.92 -2.29 -8.69
N ASN A 5 -14.62 -2.13 -8.51
CA ASN A 5 -13.68 -3.20 -8.14
C ASN A 5 -13.14 -3.10 -6.70
N VAL A 6 -13.58 -2.11 -5.91
CA VAL A 6 -13.02 -1.84 -4.56
C VAL A 6 -13.07 -3.09 -3.66
N LYS A 7 -14.15 -3.87 -3.67
CA LYS A 7 -14.25 -5.09 -2.85
C LYS A 7 -13.15 -6.12 -3.21
N SER A 8 -12.92 -6.34 -4.51
CA SER A 8 -11.87 -7.25 -4.99
C SER A 8 -10.46 -6.74 -4.63
N LEU A 9 -10.22 -5.45 -4.82
CA LEU A 9 -8.95 -4.81 -4.48
C LEU A 9 -8.62 -4.92 -2.98
N ILE A 10 -9.62 -4.75 -2.13
CA ILE A 10 -9.47 -4.94 -0.68
C ILE A 10 -9.14 -6.39 -0.34
N TYR A 11 -9.82 -7.35 -0.98
CA TYR A 11 -9.56 -8.78 -0.78
C TYR A 11 -8.13 -9.15 -1.18
N ASP A 12 -7.71 -8.83 -2.40
CA ASP A 12 -6.35 -9.12 -2.89
C ASP A 12 -5.29 -8.53 -1.96
N GLN A 13 -5.50 -7.30 -1.51
CA GLN A 13 -4.58 -6.62 -0.61
C GLN A 13 -4.58 -7.23 0.81
N ALA A 14 -5.72 -7.69 1.32
CA ALA A 14 -5.82 -8.40 2.58
C ALA A 14 -5.05 -9.74 2.53
N VAL A 15 -5.18 -10.48 1.43
CA VAL A 15 -4.42 -11.72 1.18
C VAL A 15 -2.91 -11.43 1.11
N LEU A 16 -2.50 -10.38 0.42
CA LEU A 16 -1.09 -9.95 0.36
C LEU A 16 -0.52 -9.67 1.76
N GLU A 17 -1.31 -9.10 2.65
CA GLU A 17 -0.94 -8.84 4.06
C GLU A 17 -0.97 -10.10 4.95
N GLY A 18 -1.39 -11.23 4.41
CA GLY A 18 -1.50 -12.48 5.16
C GLY A 18 -2.72 -12.56 6.08
N VAL A 19 -3.73 -11.73 5.82
CA VAL A 19 -5.03 -11.84 6.49
C VAL A 19 -5.70 -13.14 6.06
N SER A 20 -6.04 -13.99 7.03
CA SER A 20 -6.73 -15.26 6.75
C SER A 20 -8.24 -15.00 6.55
N THR A 21 -8.62 -14.74 5.32
CA THR A 21 -10.00 -14.47 4.92
C THR A 21 -10.29 -15.05 3.54
N THR A 22 -11.57 -15.25 3.24
CA THR A 22 -12.04 -15.58 1.89
C THR A 22 -12.75 -14.38 1.28
N PHE A 23 -12.95 -14.37 -0.03
CA PHE A 23 -13.67 -13.27 -0.68
C PHE A 23 -15.08 -13.06 -0.10
N PRO A 24 -15.94 -14.11 0.11
CA PRO A 24 -17.24 -13.95 0.75
C PRO A 24 -17.17 -13.41 2.18
N GLN A 25 -16.16 -13.83 2.97
CA GLN A 25 -15.96 -13.29 4.32
C GLN A 25 -15.59 -11.80 4.26
N THR A 26 -14.73 -11.42 3.33
CA THR A 26 -14.36 -10.03 3.10
C THR A 26 -15.59 -9.19 2.73
N GLU A 27 -16.43 -9.66 1.80
CA GLU A 27 -17.69 -8.98 1.47
C GLU A 27 -18.59 -8.79 2.70
N THR A 28 -18.74 -9.84 3.52
CA THR A 28 -19.55 -9.77 4.75
C THR A 28 -19.00 -8.73 5.72
N ILE A 29 -17.67 -8.66 5.91
CA ILE A 29 -17.02 -7.64 6.74
C ILE A 29 -17.29 -6.23 6.19
N LEU A 30 -17.16 -6.05 4.88
CA LEU A 30 -17.36 -4.74 4.25
C LEU A 30 -18.81 -4.24 4.34
N GLU A 31 -19.79 -5.15 4.43
CA GLU A 31 -21.21 -4.84 4.53
C GLU A 31 -21.69 -4.71 5.98
N ASN A 32 -21.25 -5.61 6.86
CA ASN A 32 -21.78 -5.75 8.22
C ASN A 32 -20.80 -5.35 9.33
N GLY A 33 -19.51 -5.15 9.00
CA GLY A 33 -18.47 -4.81 9.97
C GLY A 33 -17.90 -5.99 10.76
N GLU A 34 -18.46 -7.20 10.59
CA GLU A 34 -18.04 -8.40 11.32
C GLU A 34 -18.32 -9.68 10.51
N VAL A 35 -17.62 -10.75 10.85
CA VAL A 35 -17.88 -12.11 10.34
C VAL A 35 -17.31 -13.14 11.31
N ASN A 36 -17.97 -14.30 11.42
CA ASN A 36 -17.49 -15.40 12.26
C ASN A 36 -16.21 -16.03 11.67
N GLY A 37 -15.27 -16.37 12.53
CA GLY A 37 -14.05 -17.10 12.18
C GLY A 37 -12.89 -16.22 11.69
N VAL A 38 -13.04 -14.90 11.64
CA VAL A 38 -11.96 -13.94 11.36
C VAL A 38 -11.60 -13.19 12.64
N LYS A 39 -10.30 -13.02 12.89
CA LYS A 39 -9.83 -12.30 14.08
C LYS A 39 -10.23 -10.83 14.03
N ALA A 40 -10.58 -10.24 15.17
CA ALA A 40 -10.95 -8.82 15.26
C ALA A 40 -9.89 -7.88 14.69
N THR A 41 -8.59 -8.18 14.88
CA THR A 41 -7.50 -7.41 14.28
C THR A 41 -7.48 -7.50 12.75
N ASP A 42 -7.85 -8.64 12.17
CA ASP A 42 -7.92 -8.83 10.73
C ASP A 42 -9.16 -8.14 10.14
N VAL A 43 -10.28 -8.20 10.86
CA VAL A 43 -11.48 -7.41 10.53
C VAL A 43 -11.15 -5.92 10.50
N GLN A 44 -10.44 -5.40 11.51
CA GLN A 44 -10.03 -4.00 11.55
C GLN A 44 -9.12 -3.63 10.38
N LYS A 45 -8.16 -4.50 10.00
CA LYS A 45 -7.32 -4.26 8.82
C LYS A 45 -8.14 -4.15 7.53
N ILE A 46 -9.14 -5.02 7.35
CA ILE A 46 -10.02 -4.99 6.17
C ILE A 46 -10.85 -3.69 6.14
N LEU A 47 -11.39 -3.26 7.29
CA LEU A 47 -12.14 -2.01 7.39
C LEU A 47 -11.25 -0.79 7.12
N ASN A 48 -10.01 -0.79 7.60
CA ASN A 48 -9.04 0.26 7.31
C ASN A 48 -8.69 0.31 5.81
N LEU A 49 -8.52 -0.85 5.16
CA LEU A 49 -8.36 -0.91 3.71
C LEU A 49 -9.58 -0.33 2.99
N LYS A 50 -10.80 -0.64 3.44
CA LYS A 50 -12.03 -0.04 2.90
C LYS A 50 -11.97 1.49 2.96
N HIS A 51 -11.69 2.06 4.14
CA HIS A 51 -11.60 3.51 4.31
C HIS A 51 -10.55 4.13 3.38
N ALA A 52 -9.38 3.52 3.26
CA ALA A 52 -8.31 4.03 2.40
C ALA A 52 -8.66 3.94 0.91
N TRP A 53 -9.27 2.85 0.46
CA TRP A 53 -9.73 2.71 -0.92
C TRP A 53 -10.90 3.64 -1.25
N GLU A 54 -11.89 3.77 -0.36
CA GLU A 54 -13.00 4.71 -0.54
C GLU A 54 -12.48 6.15 -0.62
N PHE A 55 -11.48 6.50 0.17
CA PHE A 55 -10.82 7.80 0.15
C PHE A 55 -10.18 8.09 -1.21
N ILE A 56 -9.34 7.20 -1.75
CA ILE A 56 -8.62 7.48 -3.01
C ILE A 56 -9.50 7.46 -4.25
N VAL A 57 -10.69 6.85 -4.21
CA VAL A 57 -11.65 6.87 -5.33
C VAL A 57 -12.67 8.00 -5.22
N ASP A 58 -12.62 8.82 -4.19
CA ASP A 58 -13.43 10.03 -4.09
C ASP A 58 -12.99 11.03 -5.17
N PRO A 59 -13.92 11.64 -5.93
CA PRO A 59 -13.58 12.54 -7.04
C PRO A 59 -12.68 13.72 -6.65
N ASP A 60 -12.90 14.29 -5.46
CA ASP A 60 -12.10 15.42 -4.98
C ASP A 60 -10.68 14.98 -4.61
N VAL A 61 -10.54 13.75 -4.11
CA VAL A 61 -9.25 13.15 -3.78
C VAL A 61 -8.51 12.72 -5.04
N VAL A 62 -9.19 12.14 -6.03
CA VAL A 62 -8.60 11.79 -7.34
C VAL A 62 -7.96 13.01 -8.01
N ALA A 63 -8.57 14.20 -7.86
CA ALA A 63 -8.06 15.45 -8.40
C ALA A 63 -6.94 16.08 -7.55
N SER A 64 -6.67 15.55 -6.37
CA SER A 64 -5.65 16.09 -5.45
C SER A 64 -4.24 15.68 -5.88
N PRO A 65 -3.20 16.49 -5.55
CA PRO A 65 -1.82 16.15 -5.87
C PRO A 65 -1.37 14.81 -5.30
N CYS A 66 -0.73 13.99 -6.14
CA CYS A 66 -0.01 12.80 -5.69
C CYS A 66 1.35 13.24 -5.13
N ASN A 67 1.53 13.15 -3.81
CA ASN A 67 2.76 13.58 -3.12
C ASN A 67 2.89 12.87 -1.76
N TYR A 68 3.91 13.23 -1.00
CA TYR A 68 4.14 12.71 0.36
C TYR A 68 2.91 12.84 1.28
N TYR A 69 2.19 13.95 1.24
CA TYR A 69 1.03 14.15 2.13
C TYR A 69 -0.11 13.16 1.82
N MET A 70 -0.24 12.76 0.56
CA MET A 70 -1.19 11.74 0.14
C MET A 70 -0.83 10.38 0.75
N VAL A 71 0.41 9.91 0.60
CA VAL A 71 0.81 8.62 1.17
C VAL A 71 0.80 8.62 2.70
N SER A 72 1.15 9.74 3.33
CA SER A 72 1.05 9.93 4.78
C SER A 72 -0.41 9.80 5.27
N HIS A 73 -1.36 10.40 4.57
CA HIS A 73 -2.78 10.29 4.92
C HIS A 73 -3.30 8.85 4.73
N ILE A 74 -2.95 8.21 3.61
CA ILE A 74 -3.29 6.81 3.37
C ILE A 74 -2.71 5.90 4.47
N ALA A 75 -1.44 6.11 4.86
CA ALA A 75 -0.81 5.36 5.94
C ALA A 75 -1.53 5.54 7.29
N ARG A 76 -2.02 6.74 7.57
CA ARG A 76 -2.86 6.99 8.75
C ARG A 76 -4.15 6.17 8.71
N LEU A 77 -4.84 6.13 7.56
CA LEU A 77 -6.08 5.36 7.40
C LEU A 77 -5.84 3.85 7.57
N VAL A 78 -4.81 3.29 6.94
CA VAL A 78 -4.53 1.84 7.05
C VAL A 78 -4.06 1.42 8.44
N ASN A 79 -3.60 2.36 9.27
CA ASN A 79 -3.15 2.12 10.64
C ASN A 79 -4.15 2.59 11.70
N GLU A 80 -5.36 3.01 11.30
CA GLU A 80 -6.37 3.49 12.23
C GLU A 80 -6.73 2.41 13.27
N GLY A 81 -6.74 2.80 14.55
CA GLY A 81 -6.98 1.88 15.68
C GLY A 81 -5.78 1.01 16.07
N PHE A 82 -4.68 1.01 15.29
CA PHE A 82 -3.44 0.29 15.61
C PHE A 82 -2.32 1.22 16.08
N LEU A 83 -2.17 2.39 15.43
CA LEU A 83 -1.11 3.36 15.69
C LEU A 83 -1.69 4.77 15.75
N GLU A 84 -1.39 5.51 16.81
CA GLU A 84 -1.83 6.90 16.97
C GLU A 84 -1.25 7.82 15.88
N ASN A 85 0.02 7.62 15.52
CA ASN A 85 0.75 8.40 14.53
C ASN A 85 1.10 7.58 13.27
N GLY A 86 0.18 6.73 12.81
CA GLY A 86 0.41 5.79 11.72
C GLY A 86 0.80 6.39 10.37
N GLY A 87 0.59 7.69 10.18
CA GLY A 87 0.97 8.43 8.97
C GLY A 87 2.25 9.26 9.10
N SER A 88 2.91 9.25 10.26
CA SER A 88 4.16 9.99 10.47
C SER A 88 5.38 9.16 10.03
N VAL A 89 6.40 9.83 9.49
CA VAL A 89 7.69 9.19 9.22
C VAL A 89 8.24 8.61 10.52
N ARG A 90 8.66 7.36 10.49
CA ARG A 90 9.21 6.70 11.68
C ARG A 90 10.54 7.30 12.10
N VAL A 91 10.76 7.31 13.39
CA VAL A 91 12.00 7.76 14.01
C VAL A 91 12.74 6.63 14.74
N VAL A 92 12.27 5.40 14.54
CA VAL A 92 12.83 4.18 15.15
C VAL A 92 13.18 3.16 14.07
N PRO A 93 14.13 2.24 14.32
CA PRO A 93 14.43 1.16 13.40
C PRO A 93 13.24 0.20 13.29
N VAL A 94 13.09 -0.43 12.11
CA VAL A 94 12.13 -1.51 11.85
C VAL A 94 12.85 -2.64 11.12
N THR A 95 12.26 -3.82 11.15
CA THR A 95 12.69 -4.97 10.36
C THR A 95 11.61 -5.35 9.37
N ILE A 96 12.01 -5.94 8.24
CA ILE A 96 11.09 -6.47 7.24
C ILE A 96 11.01 -7.99 7.41
N GLY A 97 9.81 -8.51 7.66
CA GLY A 97 9.61 -9.95 7.81
C GLY A 97 10.05 -10.71 6.57
N GLY A 98 10.88 -11.74 6.76
CA GLY A 98 11.39 -12.60 5.67
C GLY A 98 12.61 -12.04 4.93
N SER A 99 13.14 -10.87 5.30
CA SER A 99 14.34 -10.28 4.70
C SER A 99 15.41 -9.98 5.74
N SER A 100 16.67 -10.09 5.34
CA SER A 100 17.84 -9.64 6.11
C SER A 100 18.07 -8.12 5.99
N TYR A 101 17.44 -7.45 5.04
CA TYR A 101 17.57 -6.01 4.83
C TYR A 101 16.97 -5.23 5.99
N VAL A 102 17.78 -4.34 6.55
CA VAL A 102 17.36 -3.40 7.59
C VAL A 102 17.32 -1.99 7.00
N PRO A 103 16.12 -1.44 6.76
CA PRO A 103 16.01 -0.12 6.15
C PRO A 103 16.53 0.97 7.12
N PRO A 104 17.35 1.91 6.65
CA PRO A 104 17.77 3.08 7.44
C PRO A 104 16.56 3.85 7.95
N ILE A 105 16.70 4.56 9.08
CA ILE A 105 15.66 5.48 9.55
C ILE A 105 15.51 6.59 8.50
N PRO A 106 14.32 6.78 7.90
CA PRO A 106 14.14 7.76 6.85
C PRO A 106 14.12 9.20 7.41
N ASN A 107 14.56 10.14 6.60
CA ASN A 107 14.35 11.56 6.84
C ASN A 107 13.11 12.03 6.06
N GLU A 108 12.25 12.84 6.67
CA GLU A 108 11.00 13.28 6.05
C GLU A 108 11.23 14.13 4.80
N LEU A 109 12.27 15.00 4.81
CA LEU A 109 12.59 15.83 3.66
C LEU A 109 13.06 15.00 2.48
N ASP A 110 13.98 14.05 2.73
CA ASP A 110 14.49 13.14 1.70
C ASP A 110 13.36 12.30 1.09
N VAL A 111 12.40 11.86 1.91
CA VAL A 111 11.21 11.11 1.43
C VAL A 111 10.35 11.98 0.52
N LYS A 112 10.10 13.24 0.89
CA LYS A 112 9.34 14.18 0.07
C LYS A 112 10.01 14.42 -1.28
N GLU A 113 11.30 14.75 -1.25
CA GLU A 113 12.10 15.00 -2.45
C GLU A 113 12.13 13.77 -3.37
N LYS A 114 12.31 12.56 -2.80
CA LYS A 114 12.37 11.35 -3.61
C LYS A 114 11.02 10.98 -4.24
N ILE A 115 9.91 11.16 -3.54
CA ILE A 115 8.57 10.97 -4.10
C ILE A 115 8.35 11.95 -5.27
N ASP A 116 8.69 13.22 -5.09
CA ASP A 116 8.55 14.23 -6.13
C ASP A 116 9.49 13.94 -7.34
N GLU A 117 10.71 13.48 -7.10
CA GLU A 117 11.65 13.04 -8.12
C GLU A 117 11.07 11.89 -8.97
N ILE A 118 10.53 10.86 -8.34
CA ILE A 118 9.93 9.70 -9.03
C ILE A 118 8.74 10.15 -9.89
N ILE A 119 7.84 10.96 -9.34
CA ILE A 119 6.65 11.45 -10.05
C ILE A 119 7.03 12.31 -11.27
N ASN A 120 8.13 13.05 -11.19
CA ASN A 120 8.61 13.93 -12.24
C ASN A 120 9.78 13.34 -13.05
N SER A 121 10.03 12.04 -12.95
CA SER A 121 11.16 11.36 -13.60
C SER A 121 11.09 11.35 -15.13
N GLY A 122 9.91 11.55 -15.71
CA GLY A 122 9.69 11.44 -17.16
C GLY A 122 9.58 10.01 -17.68
N LEU A 123 9.51 9.02 -16.79
CA LEU A 123 9.20 7.64 -17.14
C LEU A 123 7.74 7.51 -17.59
N GLU A 124 7.39 6.35 -18.15
CA GLU A 124 5.99 6.00 -18.43
C GLU A 124 5.20 5.92 -17.10
N ASP A 125 3.94 6.34 -17.12
CA ASP A 125 3.12 6.44 -15.91
C ASP A 125 3.02 5.11 -15.14
N VAL A 126 3.05 3.96 -15.83
CA VAL A 126 3.04 2.63 -15.18
C VAL A 126 4.35 2.39 -14.41
N ASP A 127 5.48 2.74 -15.01
CA ASP A 127 6.80 2.60 -14.37
C ASP A 127 6.91 3.53 -13.16
N ILE A 128 6.39 4.75 -13.24
CA ILE A 128 6.28 5.66 -12.08
C ILE A 128 5.49 5.01 -10.94
N ALA A 129 4.34 4.40 -11.24
CA ALA A 129 3.52 3.75 -10.21
C ALA A 129 4.26 2.56 -9.55
N ILE A 130 4.99 1.78 -10.34
CA ILE A 130 5.82 0.66 -9.83
C ILE A 130 6.96 1.21 -8.96
N GLU A 131 7.70 2.22 -9.43
CA GLU A 131 8.78 2.82 -8.64
C GLU A 131 8.29 3.44 -7.34
N LEU A 132 7.17 4.16 -7.34
CA LEU A 132 6.54 4.69 -6.11
C LEU A 132 6.24 3.57 -5.12
N THR A 133 5.64 2.47 -5.61
CA THR A 133 5.31 1.32 -4.78
C THR A 133 6.56 0.72 -4.14
N LEU A 134 7.56 0.42 -4.94
CA LEU A 134 8.78 -0.26 -4.48
C LEU A 134 9.65 0.65 -3.60
N TYR A 135 9.76 1.93 -3.93
CA TYR A 135 10.44 2.91 -3.09
C TYR A 135 9.82 2.99 -1.69
N CYS A 136 8.51 3.19 -1.62
CA CYS A 136 7.82 3.30 -0.34
C CYS A 136 7.91 2.00 0.48
N MET A 137 7.81 0.83 -0.17
CA MET A 137 7.96 -0.47 0.48
C MET A 137 9.38 -0.68 1.01
N LYS A 138 10.43 -0.37 0.22
CA LYS A 138 11.82 -0.60 0.63
C LYS A 138 12.26 0.38 1.70
N THR A 139 11.86 1.64 1.59
CA THR A 139 12.20 2.70 2.55
C THR A 139 11.55 2.45 3.92
N GLN A 140 10.42 1.73 3.97
CA GLN A 140 9.65 1.54 5.20
C GLN A 140 9.43 2.90 5.89
N ILE A 141 8.75 3.80 5.23
CA ILE A 141 8.55 5.20 5.65
C ILE A 141 7.89 5.28 7.02
N PHE A 142 6.92 4.40 7.27
CA PHE A 142 6.10 4.36 8.48
C PHE A 142 6.49 3.19 9.39
N ILE A 143 6.02 3.20 10.63
CA ILE A 143 6.28 2.10 11.59
C ILE A 143 5.63 0.80 11.12
N ASP A 144 4.42 0.87 10.55
CA ASP A 144 3.68 -0.27 9.98
C ASP A 144 2.81 0.17 8.82
N GLY A 145 2.25 -0.80 8.09
CA GLY A 145 1.33 -0.56 6.98
C GLY A 145 1.99 -0.07 5.69
N ASN A 146 3.32 -0.11 5.59
CA ASN A 146 4.05 0.38 4.42
C ASN A 146 3.58 -0.27 3.11
N LYS A 147 3.43 -1.59 3.08
CA LYS A 147 2.98 -2.32 1.89
C LYS A 147 1.55 -1.92 1.48
N ARG A 148 0.65 -1.84 2.47
CA ARG A 148 -0.74 -1.40 2.26
C ARG A 148 -0.80 0.01 1.71
N ALA A 149 -0.13 0.94 2.38
CA ALA A 149 -0.11 2.35 1.98
C ALA A 149 0.53 2.56 0.60
N SER A 150 1.63 1.86 0.29
CA SER A 150 2.34 2.00 -0.99
C SER A 150 1.49 1.61 -2.19
N ILE A 151 0.78 0.47 -2.12
CA ILE A 151 -0.10 0.01 -3.20
C ILE A 151 -1.26 0.98 -3.40
N ILE A 152 -1.90 1.44 -2.32
CA ILE A 152 -3.03 2.38 -2.40
C ILE A 152 -2.55 3.73 -2.94
N PHE A 153 -1.37 4.19 -2.55
CA PHE A 153 -0.78 5.43 -3.05
C PHE A 153 -0.47 5.38 -4.55
N ALA A 154 0.13 4.28 -5.02
CA ALA A 154 0.35 4.07 -6.46
C ALA A 154 -0.97 4.03 -7.23
N ASN A 155 -2.01 3.42 -6.66
CA ASN A 155 -3.33 3.41 -7.27
C ASN A 155 -3.99 4.81 -7.29
N HIS A 156 -3.77 5.66 -6.30
CA HIS A 156 -4.19 7.05 -6.38
C HIS A 156 -3.56 7.75 -7.60
N PHE A 157 -2.25 7.56 -7.81
CA PHE A 157 -1.56 8.08 -9.00
C PHE A 157 -2.16 7.53 -10.30
N MET A 158 -2.32 6.22 -10.41
CA MET A 158 -2.85 5.57 -11.62
C MET A 158 -4.29 5.98 -11.93
N ILE A 159 -5.14 6.08 -10.91
CA ILE A 159 -6.54 6.52 -11.06
C ILE A 159 -6.58 7.98 -11.53
N GLY A 160 -5.75 8.86 -10.96
CA GLY A 160 -5.62 10.25 -11.37
C GLY A 160 -5.18 10.41 -12.83
N LYS A 161 -4.36 9.48 -13.33
CA LYS A 161 -3.93 9.42 -14.75
C LYS A 161 -4.91 8.68 -15.65
N GLY A 162 -5.85 7.93 -15.11
CA GLY A 162 -6.80 7.15 -15.90
C GLY A 162 -6.21 5.92 -16.59
N ILE A 163 -5.07 5.40 -16.13
CA ILE A 163 -4.30 4.33 -16.79
C ILE A 163 -4.57 2.92 -16.26
N GLY A 164 -5.43 2.75 -15.26
CA GLY A 164 -5.80 1.44 -14.71
C GLY A 164 -5.55 1.31 -13.21
N LEU A 165 -5.24 0.09 -12.77
CA LEU A 165 -5.00 -0.26 -11.36
C LEU A 165 -3.79 -1.17 -11.23
N LEU A 166 -3.00 -0.95 -10.20
CA LEU A 166 -1.92 -1.84 -9.76
C LEU A 166 -2.49 -2.82 -8.73
N VAL A 167 -2.46 -4.10 -9.05
CA VAL A 167 -3.01 -5.18 -8.23
C VAL A 167 -2.01 -6.31 -8.11
N VAL A 168 -1.89 -6.90 -6.94
CA VAL A 168 -1.18 -8.17 -6.73
C VAL A 168 -2.24 -9.24 -6.44
N PRO A 169 -2.72 -9.97 -7.46
CA PRO A 169 -3.76 -10.97 -7.28
C PRO A 169 -3.28 -12.15 -6.43
N GLU A 170 -4.21 -12.80 -5.72
CA GLU A 170 -3.94 -13.88 -4.76
C GLU A 170 -2.99 -14.95 -5.29
N ASN A 171 -3.18 -15.37 -6.54
CA ASN A 171 -2.42 -16.47 -7.16
C ASN A 171 -0.93 -16.18 -7.37
N ILE A 172 -0.51 -14.91 -7.40
CA ILE A 172 0.91 -14.53 -7.55
C ILE A 172 1.53 -14.00 -6.25
N VAL A 173 0.78 -13.91 -5.15
CA VAL A 173 1.28 -13.39 -3.87
C VAL A 173 2.57 -14.08 -3.40
N PRO A 174 2.71 -15.44 -3.45
CA PRO A 174 3.96 -16.08 -3.03
C PRO A 174 5.16 -15.66 -3.87
N GLU A 175 5.00 -15.59 -5.19
CA GLU A 175 6.03 -15.16 -6.13
C GLU A 175 6.40 -13.69 -5.90
N PHE A 176 5.40 -12.82 -5.84
CA PHE A 176 5.60 -11.39 -5.56
C PHE A 176 6.39 -11.18 -4.26
N LYS A 177 6.04 -11.89 -3.17
CA LYS A 177 6.76 -11.79 -1.89
C LYS A 177 8.23 -12.23 -2.02
N SER A 178 8.51 -13.28 -2.78
CA SER A 178 9.87 -13.75 -3.01
C SER A 178 10.70 -12.71 -3.79
N LEU A 179 10.15 -12.18 -4.86
CA LEU A 179 10.80 -11.13 -5.67
C LEU A 179 11.00 -9.84 -4.87
N LEU A 180 10.03 -9.48 -4.03
CA LEU A 180 10.12 -8.31 -3.18
C LEU A 180 11.25 -8.43 -2.15
N VAL A 181 11.46 -9.62 -1.56
CA VAL A 181 12.60 -9.89 -0.66
C VAL A 181 13.92 -9.76 -1.41
N ALA A 182 14.05 -10.35 -2.60
CA ALA A 182 15.24 -10.24 -3.44
C ALA A 182 15.57 -8.77 -3.76
N TYR A 183 14.56 -7.99 -4.12
CA TYR A 183 14.70 -6.55 -4.34
C TYR A 183 15.17 -5.80 -3.07
N TYR A 184 14.65 -6.13 -1.89
CA TYR A 184 15.11 -5.52 -0.65
C TYR A 184 16.57 -5.82 -0.36
N GLU A 185 17.03 -7.01 -0.68
CA GLU A 185 18.40 -7.51 -0.42
C GLU A 185 19.43 -7.09 -1.47
N GLY A 186 19.05 -6.26 -2.41
CA GLY A 186 19.97 -5.58 -3.32
C GLY A 186 19.89 -6.00 -4.79
N GLU A 187 18.88 -6.79 -5.16
CA GLU A 187 18.65 -7.08 -6.58
C GLU A 187 18.01 -5.88 -7.30
N ASP A 188 18.11 -5.87 -8.64
CA ASP A 188 17.62 -4.78 -9.47
C ASP A 188 16.08 -4.75 -9.50
N LEU A 189 15.51 -3.57 -9.75
CA LEU A 189 14.07 -3.36 -10.00
C LEU A 189 13.51 -4.28 -11.08
N THR A 190 14.30 -4.65 -12.08
CA THR A 190 13.91 -5.57 -13.15
C THR A 190 13.52 -6.97 -12.68
N VAL A 191 13.88 -7.34 -11.46
CA VAL A 191 13.50 -8.64 -10.85
C VAL A 191 12.01 -8.70 -10.50
N ILE A 192 11.37 -7.54 -10.26
CA ILE A 192 9.99 -7.45 -9.76
C ILE A 192 9.06 -6.68 -10.69
N SER A 193 9.58 -6.11 -11.76
CA SER A 193 8.84 -5.30 -12.75
C SER A 193 7.99 -6.14 -13.70
#